data_06a18a69ac6c709711be94d7a25977ad
#
_entry.id   06a18a69ac6c709711be94d7a25977ad
#
_cell.length_a   1.000
_cell.length_b   1.000
_cell.length_c   1.000
_cell.angle_alpha   90.00
_cell.angle_beta   90.00
_cell.angle_gamma   90.00
#
_symmetry.space_group_name_H-M   'P 1'
#
loop_
_entity.id
_entity.type
_entity.pdbx_description
1 polymer ?
#
loop_
_entity_poly.entity_id
_entity_poly.type
_entity_poly.pdbx_seq_one_letter_code
_entity_poly.pdbx_strand_id
1 'polypeptide(L)'
;TIVATGHLVWESLVAAEKLEAKGISVEVINIHTIKPLDEEVILKSIAKTGCVVTAEEHNKYGGLGESVARCLSQNNPTPQEFVAVDDTFGESATPTQLMEKYNINDVAVVTAVMNVLKRK
;
A
#
# COMPACT_ATOMS: atom_id res chain seq x y z
N THR A 1 2.33 -7.61 4.12
CA THR A 1 3.21 -6.43 4.00
C THR A 1 2.43 -5.25 3.45
N ILE A 2 2.55 -4.10 4.08
CA ILE A 2 2.05 -2.83 3.56
C ILE A 2 3.25 -1.94 3.24
N VAL A 3 3.37 -1.53 1.99
CA VAL A 3 4.41 -0.59 1.55
C VAL A 3 3.75 0.76 1.31
N ALA A 4 4.17 1.78 2.04
CA ALA A 4 3.49 3.07 2.03
C ALA A 4 4.44 4.25 1.90
N THR A 5 3.92 5.35 1.36
CA THR A 5 4.64 6.62 1.24
C THR A 5 3.81 7.76 1.83
N GLY A 6 4.51 8.81 2.27
CA GLY A 6 3.89 10.05 2.71
C GLY A 6 2.88 9.86 3.83
N HIS A 7 1.76 10.53 3.74
CA HIS A 7 0.71 10.49 4.74
C HIS A 7 0.13 9.07 4.91
N LEU A 8 0.20 8.25 3.88
CA LEU A 8 -0.33 6.90 3.93
C LEU A 8 0.48 5.98 4.84
N VAL A 9 1.67 6.37 5.26
CA VAL A 9 2.42 5.64 6.30
C VAL A 9 1.63 5.69 7.60
N TRP A 10 1.12 6.86 7.99
CA TRP A 10 0.29 7.00 9.18
C TRP A 10 -0.98 6.16 9.07
N GLU A 11 -1.70 6.28 7.95
CA GLU A 11 -2.92 5.51 7.72
C GLU A 11 -2.67 4.01 7.73
N SER A 12 -1.49 3.59 7.24
CA SER A 12 -1.10 2.19 7.24
C SER A 12 -0.81 1.68 8.65
N LEU A 13 -0.21 2.52 9.51
CA LEU A 13 0.03 2.15 10.90
C LEU A 13 -1.29 2.00 11.66
N VAL A 14 -2.25 2.89 11.43
CA VAL A 14 -3.58 2.78 12.03
C VAL A 14 -4.27 1.49 11.55
N ALA A 15 -4.18 1.22 10.25
CA ALA A 15 -4.75 -0.02 9.68
C ALA A 15 -4.10 -1.26 10.28
N ALA A 16 -2.78 -1.25 10.44
CA ALA A 16 -2.04 -2.38 11.02
C ALA A 16 -2.50 -2.66 12.44
N GLU A 17 -2.75 -1.62 13.24
CA GLU A 17 -3.25 -1.77 14.59
C GLU A 17 -4.64 -2.41 14.60
N LYS A 18 -5.53 -1.97 13.72
CA LYS A 18 -6.87 -2.54 13.59
C LYS A 18 -6.82 -4.00 13.15
N LEU A 19 -5.91 -4.33 12.24
CA LEU A 19 -5.75 -5.69 11.74
C LEU A 19 -5.17 -6.61 12.81
N GLU A 20 -4.22 -6.11 13.60
CA GLU A 20 -3.66 -6.89 14.71
C GLU A 20 -4.73 -7.30 15.71
N ALA A 21 -5.69 -6.41 15.96
CA ALA A 21 -6.82 -6.72 16.84
C ALA A 21 -7.70 -7.85 16.29
N LYS A 22 -7.62 -8.12 14.98
CA LYS A 22 -8.31 -9.23 14.32
C LYS A 22 -7.43 -10.46 14.14
N GLY A 23 -6.24 -10.46 14.71
CA GLY A 23 -5.30 -11.59 14.62
C GLY A 23 -4.47 -11.59 13.33
N ILE A 24 -4.40 -10.48 12.61
CA ILE A 24 -3.62 -10.37 11.38
C ILE A 24 -2.36 -9.56 11.66
N SER A 25 -1.21 -10.19 11.50
CA SER A 25 0.09 -9.55 11.71
C SER A 25 0.54 -8.85 10.43
N VAL A 26 0.94 -7.59 10.55
CA VAL A 26 1.28 -6.75 9.41
C VAL A 26 2.67 -6.15 9.57
N GLU A 27 3.47 -6.17 8.50
CA GLU A 27 4.71 -5.40 8.42
C GLU A 27 4.46 -4.16 7.57
N VAL A 28 4.75 -2.99 8.12
CA VAL A 28 4.60 -1.71 7.42
C VAL A 28 5.97 -1.20 7.04
N ILE A 29 6.17 -0.93 5.75
CA ILE A 29 7.42 -0.40 5.21
C ILE A 29 7.18 1.03 4.72
N ASN A 30 7.95 1.97 5.25
CA ASN A 30 7.91 3.37 4.85
C ASN A 30 8.95 3.59 3.74
N ILE A 31 8.48 3.92 2.56
CA ILE A 31 9.34 4.19 1.40
C ILE A 31 9.46 5.69 1.20
N HIS A 32 10.67 6.21 1.31
CA HIS A 32 10.96 7.64 1.10
C HIS A 32 11.28 7.96 -0.35
N THR A 33 11.79 7.00 -1.10
CA THR A 33 12.24 7.20 -2.46
C THR A 33 11.78 6.05 -3.35
N ILE A 34 11.12 6.39 -4.45
CA ILE A 34 10.65 5.40 -5.42
C ILE A 34 11.70 5.07 -6.46
N LYS A 35 12.61 5.99 -6.72
CA LYS A 35 13.71 5.84 -7.69
C LYS A 35 15.03 6.25 -7.05
N PRO A 36 15.92 5.32 -6.68
CA PRO A 36 15.75 3.87 -6.75
C PRO A 36 14.85 3.34 -5.63
N LEU A 37 14.04 2.33 -5.95
CA LEU A 37 13.22 1.65 -4.97
C LEU A 37 14.09 0.73 -4.11
N ASP A 38 13.83 0.69 -2.81
CA ASP A 38 14.52 -0.24 -1.90
C ASP A 38 13.91 -1.64 -2.04
N GLU A 39 14.29 -2.33 -3.09
CA GLU A 39 13.74 -3.65 -3.43
C GLU A 39 14.09 -4.72 -2.41
N GLU A 40 15.29 -4.64 -1.83
CA GLU A 40 15.75 -5.66 -0.89
C GLU A 40 14.85 -5.75 0.34
N VAL A 41 14.50 -4.61 0.94
CA VAL A 41 13.65 -4.58 2.14
C VAL A 41 12.24 -5.08 1.82
N ILE A 42 11.73 -4.72 0.65
CA ILE A 42 10.40 -5.14 0.20
C ILE A 42 10.36 -6.65 -0.04
N LEU A 43 11.32 -7.17 -0.78
CA LEU A 43 11.37 -8.59 -1.11
C LEU A 43 11.55 -9.44 0.13
N LYS A 44 12.36 -8.98 1.09
CA LYS A 44 12.58 -9.70 2.34
C LYS A 44 11.29 -9.81 3.15
N SER A 45 10.53 -8.72 3.23
CA SER A 45 9.25 -8.72 3.95
C SER A 45 8.23 -9.62 3.25
N ILE A 46 8.11 -9.51 1.94
CA ILE A 46 7.16 -10.29 1.16
C ILE A 46 7.45 -11.79 1.21
N ALA A 47 8.72 -12.16 1.30
CA ALA A 47 9.10 -13.57 1.46
C ALA A 47 8.48 -14.18 2.73
N LYS A 48 8.27 -13.37 3.76
CA LYS A 48 7.63 -13.81 5.00
C LYS A 48 6.11 -13.78 4.94
N THR A 49 5.54 -12.76 4.29
CA THR A 49 4.10 -12.50 4.36
C THR A 49 3.30 -13.08 3.19
N GLY A 50 3.89 -13.19 2.01
CA GLY A 50 3.26 -13.79 0.85
C GLY A 50 2.25 -12.94 0.11
N CYS A 51 2.02 -11.71 0.53
CA CYS A 51 1.14 -10.76 -0.17
C CYS A 51 1.46 -9.34 0.25
N VAL A 52 1.03 -8.35 -0.53
CA VAL A 52 1.38 -6.96 -0.31
C VAL A 52 0.26 -6.00 -0.68
N VAL A 53 0.16 -4.92 0.09
CA VAL A 53 -0.66 -3.76 -0.24
C VAL A 53 0.27 -2.58 -0.39
N THR A 54 0.13 -1.82 -1.48
CA THR A 54 0.86 -0.56 -1.65
C THR A 54 -0.11 0.58 -1.41
N ALA A 55 0.32 1.57 -0.62
CA ALA A 55 -0.53 2.70 -0.22
C ALA A 55 0.19 4.02 -0.49
N GLU A 56 -0.39 4.86 -1.34
CA GLU A 56 0.21 6.13 -1.75
C GLU A 56 -0.86 7.16 -2.07
N GLU A 57 -0.49 8.44 -1.96
CA GLU A 57 -1.38 9.56 -2.27
C GLU A 57 -1.38 9.91 -3.76
N HIS A 58 -0.46 9.33 -4.51
CA HIS A 58 -0.31 9.63 -5.94
C HIS A 58 -1.16 8.69 -6.78
N ASN A 59 -1.31 9.07 -8.04
CA ASN A 59 -1.97 8.28 -9.04
C ASN A 59 -1.34 6.87 -9.08
N LYS A 60 -2.17 5.83 -9.16
CA LYS A 60 -1.69 4.44 -9.19
C LYS A 60 -0.85 4.11 -10.41
N TYR A 61 -0.92 4.93 -11.46
CA TYR A 61 -0.11 4.76 -12.66
C TYR A 61 1.21 5.53 -12.51
N GLY A 62 2.33 4.83 -12.63
CA GLY A 62 3.66 5.42 -12.52
C GLY A 62 4.13 5.71 -11.11
N GLY A 63 3.38 5.30 -10.07
CA GLY A 63 3.73 5.55 -8.69
C GLY A 63 4.36 4.34 -7.99
N LEU A 64 4.27 4.36 -6.67
CA LEU A 64 4.83 3.30 -5.82
C LEU A 64 4.28 1.92 -6.18
N GLY A 65 2.96 1.81 -6.36
CA GLY A 65 2.32 0.52 -6.64
C GLY A 65 2.87 -0.14 -7.88
N GLU A 66 3.05 0.61 -8.96
CA GLU A 66 3.61 0.06 -10.19
C GLU A 66 5.08 -0.30 -10.04
N SER A 67 5.85 0.50 -9.30
CA SER A 67 7.26 0.21 -9.06
C SER A 67 7.42 -1.08 -8.25
N VAL A 68 6.58 -1.28 -7.25
CA VAL A 68 6.56 -2.52 -6.46
C VAL A 68 6.11 -3.70 -7.34
N ALA A 69 5.07 -3.51 -8.16
CA ALA A 69 4.58 -4.57 -9.04
C ALA A 69 5.68 -5.04 -10.00
N ARG A 70 6.46 -4.12 -10.55
CA ARG A 70 7.60 -4.46 -11.42
C ARG A 70 8.64 -5.27 -10.65
N CYS A 71 8.99 -4.82 -9.46
CA CYS A 71 9.94 -5.52 -8.61
C CYS A 71 9.48 -6.96 -8.35
N LEU A 72 8.21 -7.15 -8.02
CA LEU A 72 7.65 -8.47 -7.73
C LEU A 72 7.63 -9.35 -8.95
N SER A 73 7.22 -8.83 -10.10
CA SER A 73 7.13 -9.64 -11.32
C SER A 73 8.50 -10.15 -11.76
N GLN A 74 9.56 -9.40 -11.47
CA GLN A 74 10.92 -9.78 -11.86
C GLN A 74 11.63 -10.69 -10.85
N ASN A 75 11.21 -10.67 -9.59
CA ASN A 75 11.91 -11.37 -8.52
C ASN A 75 11.07 -12.42 -7.79
N ASN A 76 9.84 -12.07 -7.42
CA ASN A 76 8.97 -12.96 -6.65
C ASN A 76 7.50 -12.56 -6.89
N PRO A 77 6.87 -13.08 -7.95
CA PRO A 77 5.48 -12.78 -8.25
C PRO A 77 4.57 -13.01 -7.04
N THR A 78 3.84 -11.99 -6.63
CA THR A 78 3.10 -11.97 -5.37
C THR A 78 1.78 -11.22 -5.56
N PRO A 79 0.68 -11.67 -4.97
CA PRO A 79 -0.57 -10.92 -5.00
C PRO A 79 -0.39 -9.53 -4.41
N GLN A 80 -0.90 -8.53 -5.09
CA GLN A 80 -0.80 -7.12 -4.68
C GLN A 80 -2.14 -6.42 -4.85
N GLU A 81 -2.51 -5.61 -3.86
CA GLU A 81 -3.62 -4.68 -3.94
C GLU A 81 -3.09 -3.25 -3.82
N PHE A 82 -3.76 -2.32 -4.49
CA PHE A 82 -3.33 -0.93 -4.56
C PHE A 82 -4.30 -0.03 -3.80
N VAL A 83 -3.75 0.85 -2.97
CA VAL A 83 -4.51 1.95 -2.36
C VAL A 83 -3.87 3.23 -2.88
N ALA A 84 -4.53 3.89 -3.82
CA ALA A 84 -3.98 5.06 -4.49
C ALA A 84 -5.09 5.85 -5.18
N VAL A 85 -4.78 7.09 -5.58
CA VAL A 85 -5.70 7.90 -6.38
C VAL A 85 -5.83 7.27 -7.76
N ASP A 86 -7.05 7.12 -8.24
CA ASP A 86 -7.38 6.40 -9.47
C ASP A 86 -7.41 7.33 -10.68
N ASP A 87 -6.28 7.89 -11.06
CA ASP A 87 -6.10 8.71 -12.26
C ASP A 87 -7.17 9.77 -12.51
N THR A 88 -7.72 10.33 -11.46
CA THR A 88 -8.65 11.45 -11.54
C THR A 88 -8.02 12.65 -10.85
N PHE A 89 -8.20 13.82 -11.43
CA PHE A 89 -7.68 15.03 -10.81
C PHE A 89 -8.53 15.42 -9.62
N GLY A 90 -7.87 15.84 -8.56
CA GLY A 90 -8.54 16.25 -7.36
C GLY A 90 -9.37 17.50 -7.59
N GLU A 91 -10.51 17.54 -6.94
CA GLU A 91 -11.31 18.74 -6.84
C GLU A 91 -10.70 19.62 -5.75
N SER A 92 -11.11 20.86 -5.68
CA SER A 92 -10.70 21.73 -4.60
C SER A 92 -11.32 21.23 -3.29
N ALA A 93 -10.51 20.57 -2.48
CA ALA A 93 -10.95 19.95 -1.23
C ALA A 93 -9.79 19.84 -0.26
N THR A 94 -10.08 19.59 1.02
CA THR A 94 -9.03 19.33 2.00
C THR A 94 -8.39 17.97 1.73
N PRO A 95 -7.13 17.73 2.18
CA PRO A 95 -6.51 16.42 2.03
C PRO A 95 -7.35 15.28 2.59
N THR A 96 -7.99 15.47 3.74
CA THR A 96 -8.84 14.44 4.35
C THR A 96 -10.04 14.13 3.46
N GLN A 97 -10.69 15.16 2.90
CA GLN A 97 -11.82 14.96 2.01
C GLN A 97 -11.43 14.23 0.73
N LEU A 98 -10.25 14.57 0.16
CA LEU A 98 -9.74 13.89 -1.02
C LEU A 98 -9.46 12.42 -0.73
N MET A 99 -8.85 12.12 0.42
CA MET A 99 -8.53 10.75 0.79
C MET A 99 -9.78 9.90 0.97
N GLU A 100 -10.82 10.47 1.58
CA GLU A 100 -12.09 9.76 1.73
C GLU A 100 -12.76 9.53 0.37
N LYS A 101 -12.79 10.56 -0.47
CA LYS A 101 -13.44 10.50 -1.78
C LYS A 101 -12.79 9.45 -2.69
N TYR A 102 -11.46 9.36 -2.67
CA TYR A 102 -10.73 8.43 -3.51
C TYR A 102 -10.38 7.11 -2.81
N ASN A 103 -10.93 6.93 -1.61
CA ASN A 103 -10.76 5.68 -0.85
C ASN A 103 -9.30 5.36 -0.55
N ILE A 104 -8.56 6.37 -0.05
CA ILE A 104 -7.14 6.23 0.30
C ILE A 104 -6.86 6.52 1.78
N ASN A 105 -7.74 6.06 2.66
CA ASN A 105 -7.61 6.20 4.12
C ASN A 105 -7.30 4.83 4.76
N ASP A 106 -7.23 4.81 6.10
CA ASP A 106 -6.95 3.58 6.85
C ASP A 106 -7.99 2.48 6.58
N VAL A 107 -9.25 2.84 6.40
CA VAL A 107 -10.31 1.88 6.08
C VAL A 107 -10.03 1.21 4.74
N ALA A 108 -9.59 2.01 3.75
CA ALA A 108 -9.22 1.47 2.44
C ALA A 108 -8.04 0.52 2.55
N VAL A 109 -7.06 0.83 3.40
CA VAL A 109 -5.91 -0.04 3.61
C VAL A 109 -6.34 -1.37 4.24
N VAL A 110 -7.21 -1.32 5.26
CA VAL A 110 -7.75 -2.54 5.89
C VAL A 110 -8.49 -3.38 4.85
N THR A 111 -9.33 -2.75 4.04
CA THR A 111 -10.10 -3.45 3.01
C THR A 111 -9.16 -4.12 1.99
N ALA A 112 -8.12 -3.41 1.58
CA ALA A 112 -7.13 -3.93 0.63
C ALA A 112 -6.38 -5.14 1.21
N VAL A 113 -6.02 -5.09 2.49
CA VAL A 113 -5.37 -6.22 3.16
C VAL A 113 -6.29 -7.43 3.17
N MET A 114 -7.56 -7.24 3.54
CA MET A 114 -8.51 -8.34 3.54
C MET A 114 -8.68 -8.93 2.15
N ASN A 115 -8.72 -8.08 1.12
CA ASN A 115 -8.85 -8.54 -0.26
C ASN A 115 -7.62 -9.31 -0.74
N VAL A 116 -6.42 -8.81 -0.45
CA VAL A 116 -5.18 -9.46 -0.89
C VAL A 116 -4.99 -10.81 -0.19
N LEU A 117 -5.42 -10.93 1.05
CA LEU A 117 -5.35 -12.21 1.78
C LEU A 117 -6.18 -13.29 1.10
N LYS A 118 -7.30 -12.91 0.46
CA LYS A 118 -8.13 -13.86 -0.28
C LYS A 118 -7.47 -14.36 -1.56
N ARG A 119 -6.48 -13.62 -2.06
CA ARG A 119 -5.74 -13.97 -3.28
C ARG A 119 -4.42 -14.67 -2.98
N LYS A 120 -4.10 -14.79 -1.73
CA LYS A 120 -2.84 -15.39 -1.29
C LYS A 120 -2.78 -16.90 -1.51
#